data_a51887015a7470f29ce9c9dd0d42e2ab
#
_entry.id   a51887015a7470f29ce9c9dd0d42e2ab
#
_cell.length_a   1.000
_cell.length_b   1.000
_cell.length_c   1.000
_cell.angle_alpha   90.00
_cell.angle_beta   90.00
_cell.angle_gamma   90.00
#
_symmetry.space_group_name_H-M   'P 1'
#
loop_
_entity.id
_entity.type
_entity.pdbx_description
1 polymer ?
#
loop_
_entity_poly.entity_id
_entity_poly.type
_entity_poly.pdbx_seq_one_letter_code
_entity_poly.pdbx_strand_id
1 'polypeptide(L)'
;ATEAEASLLLGEINEAITTYSTAVNLEDAQPSHIASTRKQALQISSLYRDSSIREQVSEAFPVLGIVACSGHVIDNADGNRRFPPEAEKIAKQRIEEKLEQMGANCGYSSAACGTDILFLETMIERGGETHVFLPFAKDEFIETSVRRAGGDWVSRLENVLDHATSVHYVTHEGYYGDDSLFSFCNQVMIGFAAMRGRGLDEDPQLLVFWDGKPGSVGGTGELVKSWQSAFNEPVVIDANEVLTDLPSLKAGRGVESPTASDYSKD
;
A
#
# COMPACT_ATOMS: atom_id res chain seq x y z
N ALA A 1 -15.26 -4.40 26.22
CA ALA A 1 -16.32 -4.20 25.21
C ALA A 1 -17.71 -4.12 25.88
N THR A 2 -18.17 -5.19 26.53
CA THR A 2 -19.53 -5.26 27.10
C THR A 2 -19.86 -4.13 28.09
N GLU A 3 -18.92 -3.73 28.93
CA GLU A 3 -19.08 -2.61 29.85
C GLU A 3 -19.26 -1.28 29.11
N ALA A 4 -18.39 -1.02 28.10
CA ALA A 4 -18.49 0.17 27.27
C ALA A 4 -19.80 0.24 26.46
N GLU A 5 -20.29 -0.90 25.97
CA GLU A 5 -21.59 -0.99 25.29
C GLU A 5 -22.74 -0.67 26.24
N ALA A 6 -22.67 -1.15 27.49
CA ALA A 6 -23.67 -0.83 28.51
C ALA A 6 -23.67 0.66 28.85
N SER A 7 -22.52 1.28 29.09
CA SER A 7 -22.38 2.71 29.31
C SER A 7 -22.93 3.52 28.12
N LEU A 8 -22.61 3.08 26.87
CA LEU A 8 -23.12 3.73 25.67
C LEU A 8 -24.66 3.65 25.60
N LEU A 9 -25.29 2.51 25.93
CA LEU A 9 -26.76 2.35 25.96
C LEU A 9 -27.43 3.17 27.06
N LEU A 10 -26.73 3.39 28.18
CA LEU A 10 -27.21 4.22 29.28
C LEU A 10 -27.05 5.73 29.05
N GLY A 11 -26.38 6.12 27.96
CA GLY A 11 -26.11 7.53 27.64
C GLY A 11 -24.87 8.10 28.35
N GLU A 12 -24.03 7.25 28.93
CA GLU A 12 -22.78 7.62 29.60
C GLU A 12 -21.63 7.67 28.56
N ILE A 13 -21.75 8.60 27.59
CA ILE A 13 -20.96 8.63 26.39
C ILE A 13 -19.45 8.71 26.69
N ASN A 14 -19.02 9.60 27.57
CA ASN A 14 -17.60 9.80 27.90
C ASN A 14 -17.01 8.55 28.57
N GLU A 15 -17.77 7.86 29.42
CA GLU A 15 -17.34 6.62 30.06
C GLU A 15 -17.19 5.49 29.03
N ALA A 16 -18.17 5.37 28.13
CA ALA A 16 -18.10 4.42 27.02
C ALA A 16 -16.86 4.62 26.15
N ILE A 17 -16.58 5.86 25.71
CA ILE A 17 -15.42 6.23 24.91
C ILE A 17 -14.11 5.87 25.63
N THR A 18 -14.00 6.23 26.91
CA THR A 18 -12.80 5.91 27.71
C THR A 18 -12.58 4.40 27.81
N THR A 19 -13.65 3.65 28.05
CA THR A 19 -13.60 2.19 28.17
C THR A 19 -13.26 1.52 26.83
N TYR A 20 -13.81 1.99 25.70
CA TYR A 20 -13.42 1.52 24.36
C TYR A 20 -11.96 1.80 24.09
N SER A 21 -11.49 3.04 24.29
CA SER A 21 -10.09 3.42 24.09
C SER A 21 -9.12 2.58 24.94
N THR A 22 -9.52 2.21 26.16
CA THR A 22 -8.74 1.32 27.00
C THR A 22 -8.70 -0.10 26.42
N ALA A 23 -9.86 -0.62 26.00
CA ALA A 23 -9.98 -2.00 25.50
C ALA A 23 -9.20 -2.24 24.20
N VAL A 24 -9.13 -1.26 23.29
CA VAL A 24 -8.38 -1.40 22.02
C VAL A 24 -6.88 -1.32 22.19
N ASN A 25 -6.39 -0.80 23.32
CA ASN A 25 -4.96 -0.67 23.64
C ASN A 25 -4.44 -1.82 24.54
N LEU A 26 -5.25 -2.86 24.80
CA LEU A 26 -4.76 -4.05 25.51
C LEU A 26 -3.75 -4.83 24.64
N GLU A 27 -2.72 -5.39 25.26
CA GLU A 27 -1.66 -6.15 24.55
C GLU A 27 -2.19 -7.36 23.75
N ASP A 28 -3.31 -7.95 24.18
CA ASP A 28 -3.98 -9.10 23.57
C ASP A 28 -5.16 -8.71 22.66
N ALA A 29 -5.36 -7.42 22.40
CA ALA A 29 -6.46 -6.95 21.57
C ALA A 29 -6.26 -7.37 20.10
N GLN A 30 -7.08 -8.32 19.65
CA GLN A 30 -7.03 -8.79 18.28
C GLN A 30 -7.77 -7.84 17.32
N PRO A 31 -7.23 -7.55 16.11
CA PRO A 31 -7.86 -6.67 15.13
C PRO A 31 -9.32 -7.04 14.82
N SER A 32 -9.64 -8.34 14.73
CA SER A 32 -11.01 -8.81 14.51
C SER A 32 -11.95 -8.53 15.67
N HIS A 33 -11.45 -8.57 16.91
CA HIS A 33 -12.24 -8.19 18.10
C HIS A 33 -12.49 -6.68 18.15
N ILE A 34 -11.47 -5.89 17.82
CA ILE A 34 -11.58 -4.42 17.73
C ILE A 34 -12.63 -4.06 16.68
N ALA A 35 -12.55 -4.63 15.47
CA ALA A 35 -13.50 -4.38 14.39
C ALA A 35 -14.94 -4.76 14.77
N SER A 36 -15.13 -5.94 15.37
CA SER A 36 -16.45 -6.38 15.85
C SER A 36 -17.04 -5.43 16.90
N THR A 37 -16.21 -5.04 17.88
CA THR A 37 -16.61 -4.08 18.93
C THR A 37 -16.94 -2.72 18.34
N ARG A 38 -16.10 -2.19 17.45
CA ARG A 38 -16.35 -0.93 16.73
C ARG A 38 -17.68 -0.95 15.99
N LYS A 39 -17.94 -2.04 15.24
CA LYS A 39 -19.19 -2.19 14.50
C LYS A 39 -20.42 -2.13 15.41
N GLN A 40 -20.40 -2.83 16.54
CA GLN A 40 -21.48 -2.80 17.53
C GLN A 40 -21.62 -1.41 18.16
N ALA A 41 -20.52 -0.77 18.56
CA ALA A 41 -20.52 0.58 19.11
C ALA A 41 -21.11 1.61 18.13
N LEU A 42 -20.78 1.53 16.85
CA LEU A 42 -21.32 2.40 15.80
C LEU A 42 -22.81 2.12 15.52
N GLN A 43 -23.27 0.88 15.66
CA GLN A 43 -24.70 0.56 15.57
C GLN A 43 -25.48 1.14 16.75
N ILE A 44 -24.95 1.02 17.97
CA ILE A 44 -25.60 1.62 19.16
C ILE A 44 -25.60 3.16 19.03
N SER A 45 -24.48 3.77 18.64
CA SER A 45 -24.39 5.22 18.49
C SER A 45 -25.35 5.77 17.43
N SER A 46 -25.74 4.97 16.43
CA SER A 46 -26.72 5.37 15.41
C SER A 46 -28.15 5.53 15.96
N LEU A 47 -28.43 5.05 17.17
CA LEU A 47 -29.72 5.24 17.85
C LEU A 47 -29.85 6.64 18.45
N TYR A 48 -28.75 7.36 18.61
CA TYR A 48 -28.76 8.73 19.10
C TYR A 48 -29.17 9.72 18.00
N ARG A 49 -29.90 10.75 18.36
CA ARG A 49 -30.29 11.84 17.45
C ARG A 49 -29.11 12.76 17.11
N ASP A 50 -28.14 12.84 18.02
CA ASP A 50 -26.93 13.64 17.84
C ASP A 50 -25.88 12.83 17.10
N SER A 51 -25.63 13.21 15.84
CA SER A 51 -24.65 12.55 14.97
C SER A 51 -23.21 12.68 15.47
N SER A 52 -22.89 13.69 16.28
CA SER A 52 -21.56 13.88 16.85
C SER A 52 -21.15 12.75 17.78
N ILE A 53 -22.10 12.07 18.42
CA ILE A 53 -21.83 10.91 19.27
C ILE A 53 -21.21 9.77 18.42
N ARG A 54 -21.72 9.54 17.21
CA ARG A 54 -21.18 8.53 16.31
C ARG A 54 -19.73 8.83 15.91
N GLU A 55 -19.41 10.10 15.66
CA GLU A 55 -18.04 10.54 15.34
C GLU A 55 -17.12 10.31 16.53
N GLN A 56 -17.50 10.78 17.72
CA GLN A 56 -16.74 10.57 18.96
C GLN A 56 -16.51 9.09 19.28
N VAL A 57 -17.51 8.24 19.10
CA VAL A 57 -17.38 6.79 19.27
C VAL A 57 -16.45 6.19 18.24
N SER A 58 -16.50 6.65 16.98
CA SER A 58 -15.61 6.18 15.92
C SER A 58 -14.14 6.50 16.22
N GLU A 59 -13.86 7.68 16.77
CA GLU A 59 -12.51 8.15 17.14
C GLU A 59 -11.89 7.34 18.28
N ALA A 60 -12.69 6.62 19.06
CA ALA A 60 -12.19 5.74 20.13
C ALA A 60 -11.52 4.45 19.59
N PHE A 61 -11.66 4.17 18.31
CA PHE A 61 -11.10 2.97 17.68
C PHE A 61 -10.00 3.32 16.68
N PRO A 62 -8.93 2.50 16.61
CA PRO A 62 -7.90 2.68 15.60
C PRO A 62 -8.47 2.43 14.20
N VAL A 63 -7.98 3.16 13.22
CA VAL A 63 -8.18 2.83 11.80
C VAL A 63 -7.30 1.62 11.48
N LEU A 64 -7.90 0.56 10.95
CA LEU A 64 -7.22 -0.66 10.55
C LEU A 64 -7.02 -0.66 9.02
N GLY A 65 -6.20 0.26 8.54
CA GLY A 65 -5.98 0.48 7.12
C GLY A 65 -5.42 -0.74 6.40
N ILE A 66 -6.18 -1.23 5.41
CA ILE A 66 -5.82 -2.36 4.54
C ILE A 66 -5.38 -1.79 3.21
N VAL A 67 -4.13 -2.05 2.83
CA VAL A 67 -3.54 -1.49 1.62
C VAL A 67 -3.00 -2.60 0.72
N ALA A 68 -3.55 -2.70 -0.49
CA ALA A 68 -2.91 -3.42 -1.58
C ALA A 68 -1.93 -2.48 -2.30
N CYS A 69 -0.79 -2.99 -2.74
CA CYS A 69 0.20 -2.17 -3.45
C CYS A 69 0.68 -2.85 -4.73
N SER A 70 0.93 -2.04 -5.73
CA SER A 70 1.64 -2.41 -6.95
C SER A 70 2.30 -1.18 -7.57
N GLY A 71 3.26 -1.40 -8.46
CA GLY A 71 3.87 -0.27 -9.16
C GLY A 71 4.95 -0.68 -10.14
N HIS A 72 5.68 0.33 -10.60
CA HIS A 72 6.78 0.07 -11.51
C HIS A 72 7.88 -0.76 -10.85
N VAL A 73 8.40 -1.72 -11.60
CA VAL A 73 9.68 -2.35 -11.27
C VAL A 73 10.80 -1.35 -11.49
N ILE A 74 11.86 -1.45 -10.69
CA ILE A 74 13.01 -0.59 -10.86
C ILE A 74 13.70 -0.90 -12.19
N ASP A 75 14.14 0.13 -12.90
CA ASP A 75 14.80 -0.01 -14.18
C ASP A 75 16.19 -0.65 -14.02
N ASN A 76 16.59 -1.49 -14.97
CA ASN A 76 17.97 -1.84 -15.16
C ASN A 76 18.72 -0.70 -15.87
N ALA A 77 20.04 -0.82 -16.05
CA ALA A 77 20.88 0.22 -16.66
C ALA A 77 20.43 0.67 -18.06
N ASP A 78 19.73 -0.19 -18.81
CA ASP A 78 19.23 0.06 -20.16
C ASP A 78 17.71 0.34 -20.20
N GLY A 79 17.09 0.59 -19.04
CA GLY A 79 15.64 0.68 -18.86
C GLY A 79 15.00 1.94 -19.41
N ASN A 80 13.66 1.92 -19.45
CA ASN A 80 12.81 2.99 -20.04
C ASN A 80 12.69 4.25 -19.18
N ARG A 81 13.49 4.41 -18.13
CA ARG A 81 13.44 5.53 -17.16
C ARG A 81 12.06 5.79 -16.55
N ARG A 82 11.28 4.72 -16.30
CA ARG A 82 10.01 4.81 -15.57
C ARG A 82 10.23 4.81 -14.08
N PHE A 83 11.24 4.05 -13.62
CA PHE A 83 11.67 4.01 -12.22
C PHE A 83 13.19 3.77 -12.15
N PRO A 84 14.03 4.79 -12.43
CA PRO A 84 15.47 4.64 -12.35
C PRO A 84 15.95 4.48 -10.90
N PRO A 85 17.08 3.81 -10.66
CA PRO A 85 17.61 3.56 -9.32
C PRO A 85 17.78 4.83 -8.46
N GLU A 86 18.08 5.97 -9.07
CA GLU A 86 18.25 7.24 -8.37
C GLU A 86 16.93 7.75 -7.74
N ALA A 87 15.78 7.27 -8.23
CA ALA A 87 14.46 7.63 -7.72
C ALA A 87 14.04 6.77 -6.51
N GLU A 88 14.74 5.68 -6.20
CA GLU A 88 14.37 4.72 -5.16
C GLU A 88 14.10 5.40 -3.82
N LYS A 89 15.03 6.23 -3.35
CA LYS A 89 14.91 6.90 -2.05
C LYS A 89 13.69 7.82 -1.99
N ILE A 90 13.41 8.56 -3.06
CA ILE A 90 12.25 9.47 -3.12
C ILE A 90 10.96 8.64 -3.17
N ALA A 91 10.94 7.56 -3.96
CA ALA A 91 9.79 6.66 -4.03
C ALA A 91 9.49 6.02 -2.66
N LYS A 92 10.50 5.51 -1.94
CA LYS A 92 10.33 4.95 -0.59
C LYS A 92 9.74 5.99 0.37
N GLN A 93 10.25 7.21 0.36
CA GLN A 93 9.72 8.29 1.18
C GLN A 93 8.25 8.60 0.85
N ARG A 94 7.88 8.66 -0.45
CA ARG A 94 6.50 8.89 -0.86
C ARG A 94 5.56 7.73 -0.46
N ILE A 95 6.06 6.49 -0.54
CA ILE A 95 5.31 5.32 -0.06
C ILE A 95 5.07 5.46 1.45
N GLU A 96 6.08 5.77 2.24
CA GLU A 96 5.96 5.94 3.69
C GLU A 96 4.94 7.03 4.06
N GLU A 97 5.03 8.21 3.43
CA GLU A 97 4.08 9.32 3.62
C GLU A 97 2.63 8.90 3.31
N LYS A 98 2.43 8.13 2.22
CA LYS A 98 1.10 7.63 1.85
C LYS A 98 0.57 6.58 2.81
N LEU A 99 1.40 5.63 3.23
CA LEU A 99 1.01 4.61 4.21
C LEU A 99 0.61 5.22 5.56
N GLU A 100 1.28 6.28 5.98
CA GLU A 100 0.91 7.02 7.17
C GLU A 100 -0.46 7.70 7.01
N GLN A 101 -0.68 8.42 5.90
CA GLN A 101 -1.97 9.07 5.57
C GLN A 101 -3.13 8.07 5.48
N MET A 102 -2.87 6.86 4.99
CA MET A 102 -3.86 5.78 4.84
C MET A 102 -4.07 5.00 6.15
N GLY A 103 -3.32 5.28 7.20
CA GLY A 103 -3.38 4.51 8.45
C GLY A 103 -3.08 3.03 8.24
N ALA A 104 -2.13 2.71 7.34
CA ALA A 104 -1.87 1.35 6.90
C ALA A 104 -1.33 0.47 8.04
N ASN A 105 -2.05 -0.63 8.33
CA ASN A 105 -1.68 -1.65 9.31
C ASN A 105 -1.50 -3.03 8.68
N CYS A 106 -2.12 -3.26 7.50
CA CYS A 106 -2.09 -4.53 6.81
C CYS A 106 -1.82 -4.31 5.32
N GLY A 107 -0.72 -4.86 4.80
CA GLY A 107 -0.24 -4.68 3.45
C GLY A 107 -0.32 -5.96 2.61
N TYR A 108 -0.77 -5.83 1.37
CA TYR A 108 -0.88 -6.89 0.36
C TYR A 108 -0.12 -6.50 -0.88
N SER A 109 0.89 -7.26 -1.28
CA SER A 109 1.65 -6.98 -2.49
C SER A 109 2.25 -8.25 -3.08
N SER A 110 2.59 -8.22 -4.36
CA SER A 110 3.63 -9.09 -4.88
C SER A 110 4.98 -8.65 -4.31
N ALA A 111 6.09 -9.15 -4.82
CA ALA A 111 7.40 -8.78 -4.32
C ALA A 111 8.40 -8.58 -5.47
N ALA A 112 7.95 -7.97 -6.58
CA ALA A 112 8.83 -7.60 -7.66
C ALA A 112 9.82 -6.49 -7.23
N CYS A 113 10.99 -6.44 -7.87
CA CYS A 113 11.98 -5.41 -7.58
C CYS A 113 11.43 -4.00 -7.86
N GLY A 114 11.62 -3.08 -6.93
CA GLY A 114 11.10 -1.71 -7.00
C GLY A 114 9.92 -1.49 -6.05
N THR A 115 8.78 -1.01 -6.55
CA THR A 115 7.67 -0.56 -5.72
C THR A 115 7.20 -1.59 -4.70
N ASP A 116 7.02 -2.85 -5.11
CA ASP A 116 6.45 -3.90 -4.26
C ASP A 116 7.35 -4.17 -3.05
N ILE A 117 8.66 -4.37 -3.29
CA ILE A 117 9.62 -4.60 -2.20
C ILE A 117 9.72 -3.36 -1.30
N LEU A 118 9.79 -2.14 -1.85
CA LEU A 118 9.84 -0.91 -1.07
C LEU A 118 8.62 -0.76 -0.16
N PHE A 119 7.44 -1.07 -0.68
CA PHE A 119 6.20 -1.07 0.10
C PHE A 119 6.25 -2.08 1.25
N LEU A 120 6.64 -3.34 0.95
CA LEU A 120 6.69 -4.40 1.96
C LEU A 120 7.73 -4.12 3.04
N GLU A 121 8.93 -3.63 2.67
CA GLU A 121 9.94 -3.18 3.63
C GLU A 121 9.40 -2.07 4.54
N THR A 122 8.74 -1.05 3.97
CA THR A 122 8.17 0.05 4.74
C THR A 122 7.07 -0.44 5.69
N MET A 123 6.22 -1.38 5.26
CA MET A 123 5.22 -2.00 6.14
C MET A 123 5.84 -2.76 7.29
N ILE A 124 6.91 -3.57 7.04
CA ILE A 124 7.65 -4.30 8.06
C ILE A 124 8.32 -3.33 9.05
N GLU A 125 9.01 -2.30 8.56
CA GLU A 125 9.65 -1.26 9.38
C GLU A 125 8.66 -0.54 10.32
N ARG A 126 7.39 -0.41 9.89
CA ARG A 126 6.29 0.17 10.67
C ARG A 126 5.63 -0.83 11.63
N GLY A 127 6.02 -2.11 11.61
CA GLY A 127 5.40 -3.17 12.41
C GLY A 127 4.01 -3.60 11.90
N GLY A 128 3.67 -3.32 10.65
CA GLY A 128 2.42 -3.72 10.01
C GLY A 128 2.43 -5.19 9.57
N GLU A 129 1.23 -5.77 9.43
CA GLU A 129 1.06 -7.09 8.81
C GLU A 129 1.39 -7.01 7.32
N THR A 130 2.13 -8.00 6.79
CA THR A 130 2.48 -8.09 5.36
C THR A 130 2.11 -9.44 4.78
N HIS A 131 1.42 -9.43 3.65
CA HIS A 131 0.98 -10.61 2.93
C HIS A 131 1.53 -10.55 1.50
N VAL A 132 2.45 -11.47 1.21
CA VAL A 132 3.15 -11.54 -0.08
C VAL A 132 2.45 -12.54 -1.00
N PHE A 133 2.27 -12.19 -2.26
CA PHE A 133 1.64 -13.03 -3.28
C PHE A 133 2.59 -13.27 -4.44
N LEU A 134 2.99 -14.52 -4.63
CA LEU A 134 3.87 -14.93 -5.72
C LEU A 134 3.06 -15.70 -6.77
N PRO A 135 3.16 -15.32 -8.05
CA PRO A 135 2.38 -15.95 -9.12
C PRO A 135 2.76 -17.42 -9.35
N PHE A 136 4.01 -17.80 -9.06
CA PHE A 136 4.56 -19.14 -9.28
C PHE A 136 5.75 -19.38 -8.33
N ALA A 137 6.51 -20.45 -8.54
CA ALA A 137 7.62 -20.86 -7.69
C ALA A 137 8.64 -19.72 -7.49
N LYS A 138 9.16 -19.60 -6.27
CA LYS A 138 10.04 -18.50 -5.83
C LYS A 138 11.26 -18.31 -6.73
N ASP A 139 11.94 -19.39 -7.08
CA ASP A 139 13.18 -19.30 -7.87
C ASP A 139 12.93 -18.70 -9.25
N GLU A 140 11.84 -19.11 -9.92
CA GLU A 140 11.42 -18.54 -11.21
C GLU A 140 10.97 -17.08 -11.07
N PHE A 141 10.32 -16.74 -9.96
CA PHE A 141 9.94 -15.36 -9.66
C PHE A 141 11.16 -14.46 -9.46
N ILE A 142 12.18 -14.96 -8.77
CA ILE A 142 13.45 -14.25 -8.61
C ILE A 142 14.05 -13.93 -9.99
N GLU A 143 14.12 -14.91 -10.89
CA GLU A 143 14.72 -14.73 -12.22
C GLU A 143 13.91 -13.74 -13.08
N THR A 144 12.57 -13.84 -13.07
CA THR A 144 11.71 -13.03 -13.94
C THR A 144 11.48 -11.62 -13.44
N SER A 145 11.35 -11.43 -12.10
CA SER A 145 10.78 -10.21 -11.53
C SER A 145 11.70 -9.47 -10.56
N VAL A 146 12.83 -10.06 -10.15
CA VAL A 146 13.71 -9.47 -9.14
C VAL A 146 15.15 -9.30 -9.61
N ARG A 147 15.81 -10.37 -10.05
CA ARG A 147 17.24 -10.38 -10.42
C ARG A 147 17.57 -9.42 -11.55
N ARG A 148 16.60 -9.13 -12.42
CA ARG A 148 16.76 -8.22 -13.56
C ARG A 148 17.24 -6.82 -13.18
N ALA A 149 16.95 -6.36 -11.98
CA ALA A 149 17.36 -5.04 -11.49
C ALA A 149 18.83 -4.99 -11.04
N GLY A 150 19.46 -6.16 -10.80
CA GLY A 150 20.79 -6.24 -10.24
C GLY A 150 20.85 -5.86 -8.75
N GLY A 151 22.00 -5.39 -8.28
CA GLY A 151 22.16 -4.94 -6.90
C GLY A 151 21.79 -5.98 -5.84
N ASP A 152 21.16 -5.53 -4.78
CA ASP A 152 20.79 -6.31 -3.59
C ASP A 152 19.31 -6.75 -3.56
N TRP A 153 18.56 -6.56 -4.66
CA TRP A 153 17.10 -6.80 -4.68
C TRP A 153 16.72 -8.24 -4.33
N VAL A 154 17.57 -9.24 -4.66
CA VAL A 154 17.30 -10.65 -4.30
C VAL A 154 17.41 -10.83 -2.78
N SER A 155 18.43 -10.28 -2.13
CA SER A 155 18.56 -10.38 -0.68
C SER A 155 17.49 -9.59 0.07
N ARG A 156 17.03 -8.48 -0.51
CA ARG A 156 15.88 -7.70 0.02
C ARG A 156 14.59 -8.49 -0.08
N LEU A 157 14.33 -9.15 -1.21
CA LEU A 157 13.20 -10.07 -1.33
C LEU A 157 13.25 -11.16 -0.25
N GLU A 158 14.40 -11.81 -0.07
CA GLU A 158 14.54 -12.87 0.93
C GLU A 158 14.24 -12.34 2.33
N ASN A 159 14.78 -11.17 2.68
CA ASN A 159 14.47 -10.52 3.95
C ASN A 159 12.97 -10.20 4.13
N VAL A 160 12.30 -9.72 3.06
CA VAL A 160 10.86 -9.50 3.07
C VAL A 160 10.09 -10.80 3.31
N LEU A 161 10.45 -11.89 2.63
CA LEU A 161 9.78 -13.18 2.78
C LEU A 161 9.97 -13.78 4.18
N ASP A 162 11.13 -13.58 4.80
CA ASP A 162 11.45 -14.06 6.15
C ASP A 162 10.66 -13.31 7.24
N HIS A 163 10.29 -12.04 6.98
CA HIS A 163 9.55 -11.20 7.92
C HIS A 163 8.07 -11.04 7.59
N ALA A 164 7.62 -11.58 6.46
CA ALA A 164 6.23 -11.49 6.05
C ALA A 164 5.31 -12.28 6.99
N THR A 165 4.14 -11.71 7.30
CA THR A 165 3.08 -12.39 8.07
C THR A 165 2.60 -13.65 7.35
N SER A 166 2.53 -13.61 6.02
CA SER A 166 2.26 -14.79 5.20
C SER A 166 2.80 -14.63 3.78
N VAL A 167 3.14 -15.78 3.17
CA VAL A 167 3.52 -15.88 1.75
C VAL A 167 2.57 -16.85 1.06
N HIS A 168 1.92 -16.37 0.01
CA HIS A 168 0.95 -17.12 -0.79
C HIS A 168 1.49 -17.38 -2.19
N TYR A 169 1.40 -18.61 -2.64
CA TYR A 169 1.74 -19.01 -4.00
C TYR A 169 0.46 -19.31 -4.77
N VAL A 170 0.29 -18.68 -5.94
CA VAL A 170 -0.83 -18.99 -6.83
C VAL A 170 -0.67 -20.39 -7.40
N THR A 171 0.57 -20.74 -7.79
CA THR A 171 0.97 -22.10 -8.11
C THR A 171 2.39 -22.35 -7.64
N HIS A 172 2.75 -23.61 -7.39
CA HIS A 172 4.12 -24.05 -7.11
C HIS A 172 4.85 -24.52 -8.36
N GLU A 173 4.18 -24.46 -9.52
CA GLU A 173 4.78 -24.75 -10.82
C GLU A 173 5.75 -23.63 -11.21
N GLY A 174 6.62 -23.91 -12.19
CA GLY A 174 7.52 -22.92 -12.77
C GLY A 174 6.79 -21.94 -13.71
N TYR A 175 7.52 -20.91 -14.14
CA TYR A 175 7.03 -19.97 -15.13
C TYR A 175 7.30 -20.50 -16.55
N TYR A 176 6.25 -20.74 -17.31
CA TYR A 176 6.32 -21.29 -18.68
C TYR A 176 6.04 -20.24 -19.76
N GLY A 177 6.20 -18.95 -19.45
CA GLY A 177 5.96 -17.86 -20.40
C GLY A 177 4.51 -17.40 -20.49
N ASP A 178 3.66 -17.79 -19.57
CA ASP A 178 2.27 -17.36 -19.49
C ASP A 178 2.11 -16.20 -18.48
N ASP A 179 2.09 -14.99 -19.00
CA ASP A 179 1.92 -13.77 -18.20
C ASP A 179 0.53 -13.67 -17.53
N SER A 180 -0.45 -14.53 -17.88
CA SER A 180 -1.74 -14.56 -17.21
C SER A 180 -1.65 -14.93 -15.74
N LEU A 181 -0.57 -15.61 -15.32
CA LEU A 181 -0.31 -15.91 -13.93
C LEU A 181 -0.10 -14.65 -13.08
N PHE A 182 0.48 -13.58 -13.63
CA PHE A 182 0.58 -12.29 -12.94
C PHE A 182 -0.79 -11.63 -12.76
N SER A 183 -1.63 -11.64 -13.81
CA SER A 183 -3.02 -11.15 -13.73
C SER A 183 -3.83 -11.91 -12.68
N PHE A 184 -3.70 -13.23 -12.66
CA PHE A 184 -4.41 -14.07 -11.70
C PHE A 184 -3.90 -13.84 -10.27
N CYS A 185 -2.59 -13.68 -10.09
CA CYS A 185 -1.99 -13.33 -8.80
C CYS A 185 -2.56 -11.99 -8.27
N ASN A 186 -2.67 -10.99 -9.12
CA ASN A 186 -3.30 -9.71 -8.77
C ASN A 186 -4.76 -9.89 -8.31
N GLN A 187 -5.55 -10.72 -9.00
CA GLN A 187 -6.94 -11.00 -8.61
C GLN A 187 -7.04 -11.71 -7.26
N VAL A 188 -6.16 -12.68 -7.00
CA VAL A 188 -6.07 -13.38 -5.71
C VAL A 188 -5.74 -12.40 -4.59
N MET A 189 -4.72 -11.55 -4.79
CA MET A 189 -4.32 -10.51 -3.85
C MET A 189 -5.47 -9.54 -3.53
N ILE A 190 -6.16 -9.03 -4.56
CA ILE A 190 -7.35 -8.18 -4.40
C ILE A 190 -8.44 -8.91 -3.60
N GLY A 191 -8.67 -10.19 -3.90
CA GLY A 191 -9.65 -11.01 -3.19
C GLY A 191 -9.35 -11.14 -1.70
N PHE A 192 -8.07 -11.34 -1.34
CA PHE A 192 -7.64 -11.41 0.05
C PHE A 192 -7.82 -10.06 0.77
N ALA A 193 -7.42 -8.95 0.15
CA ALA A 193 -7.63 -7.61 0.69
C ALA A 193 -9.14 -7.33 0.93
N ALA A 194 -9.99 -7.71 -0.02
CA ALA A 194 -11.44 -7.58 0.11
C ALA A 194 -12.03 -8.44 1.26
N MET A 195 -11.55 -9.66 1.40
CA MET A 195 -11.98 -10.54 2.51
C MET A 195 -11.57 -9.97 3.86
N ARG A 196 -10.34 -9.46 3.97
CA ARG A 196 -9.86 -8.81 5.19
C ARG A 196 -10.70 -7.58 5.52
N GLY A 197 -10.98 -6.74 4.50
CA GLY A 197 -11.83 -5.56 4.64
C GLY A 197 -13.21 -5.89 5.22
N ARG A 198 -13.87 -6.92 4.67
CA ARG A 198 -15.17 -7.39 5.21
C ARG A 198 -15.07 -7.87 6.65
N GLY A 199 -13.97 -8.55 7.01
CA GLY A 199 -13.74 -9.05 8.37
C GLY A 199 -13.48 -7.92 9.37
N LEU A 200 -12.90 -6.82 8.92
CA LEU A 200 -12.56 -5.65 9.76
C LEU A 200 -13.56 -4.50 9.65
N ASP A 201 -14.59 -4.62 8.81
CA ASP A 201 -15.57 -3.54 8.49
C ASP A 201 -14.86 -2.28 7.97
N GLU A 202 -13.84 -2.47 7.14
CA GLU A 202 -13.01 -1.43 6.52
C GLU A 202 -12.95 -1.64 5.00
N ASP A 203 -12.94 -0.56 4.24
CA ASP A 203 -12.73 -0.63 2.80
C ASP A 203 -11.23 -0.70 2.49
N PRO A 204 -10.77 -1.72 1.74
CA PRO A 204 -9.39 -1.77 1.33
C PRO A 204 -9.06 -0.64 0.35
N GLN A 205 -7.82 -0.18 0.38
CA GLN A 205 -7.30 0.86 -0.49
C GLN A 205 -6.19 0.28 -1.39
N LEU A 206 -6.02 0.83 -2.58
CA LEU A 206 -4.93 0.50 -3.48
C LEU A 206 -3.94 1.66 -3.55
N LEU A 207 -2.68 1.40 -3.23
CA LEU A 207 -1.56 2.32 -3.45
C LEU A 207 -0.80 1.90 -4.71
N VAL A 208 -0.55 2.83 -5.63
CA VAL A 208 0.24 2.54 -6.83
C VAL A 208 1.31 3.60 -7.07
N PHE A 209 2.51 3.12 -7.44
CA PHE A 209 3.55 3.97 -8.03
C PHE A 209 3.51 3.81 -9.55
N TRP A 210 2.98 4.80 -10.27
CA TRP A 210 2.58 4.62 -11.65
C TRP A 210 2.66 5.93 -12.46
N ASP A 211 2.96 5.81 -13.75
CA ASP A 211 3.04 6.92 -14.70
C ASP A 211 1.75 7.16 -15.51
N GLY A 212 0.64 6.50 -15.13
CA GLY A 212 -0.64 6.61 -15.80
C GLY A 212 -0.76 5.82 -17.12
N LYS A 213 0.31 5.15 -17.58
CA LYS A 213 0.30 4.48 -18.88
C LYS A 213 -0.07 3.00 -18.77
N PRO A 214 -0.72 2.43 -19.79
CA PRO A 214 -0.93 1.00 -19.88
C PRO A 214 0.39 0.24 -19.77
N GLY A 215 0.35 -0.92 -19.12
CA GLY A 215 1.47 -1.86 -18.98
C GLY A 215 1.22 -3.19 -19.70
N SER A 216 2.09 -4.17 -19.43
CA SER A 216 1.91 -5.56 -19.84
C SER A 216 0.75 -6.24 -19.11
N VAL A 217 0.41 -7.44 -19.53
CA VAL A 217 -0.50 -8.36 -18.82
C VAL A 217 0.01 -8.54 -17.39
N GLY A 218 -0.89 -8.46 -16.41
CA GLY A 218 -0.56 -8.52 -14.98
C GLY A 218 0.17 -7.30 -14.42
N GLY A 219 0.41 -6.25 -15.22
CA GLY A 219 1.06 -5.03 -14.78
C GLY A 219 0.13 -4.07 -14.03
N THR A 220 0.71 -2.99 -13.47
CA THR A 220 0.03 -2.00 -12.64
C THR A 220 -1.22 -1.42 -13.31
N GLY A 221 -1.18 -1.10 -14.61
CA GLY A 221 -2.33 -0.53 -15.30
C GLY A 221 -3.53 -1.48 -15.42
N GLU A 222 -3.31 -2.80 -15.52
CA GLU A 222 -4.39 -3.80 -15.49
C GLU A 222 -4.95 -3.94 -14.08
N LEU A 223 -4.08 -3.99 -13.07
CA LEU A 223 -4.50 -4.07 -11.67
C LEU A 223 -5.36 -2.85 -11.28
N VAL A 224 -4.96 -1.63 -11.67
CA VAL A 224 -5.75 -0.41 -11.45
C VAL A 224 -7.15 -0.54 -12.03
N LYS A 225 -7.29 -1.00 -13.28
CA LYS A 225 -8.61 -1.21 -13.91
C LYS A 225 -9.45 -2.23 -13.17
N SER A 226 -8.85 -3.35 -12.78
CA SER A 226 -9.54 -4.40 -12.01
C SER A 226 -10.00 -3.86 -10.64
N TRP A 227 -9.15 -3.08 -9.99
CA TRP A 227 -9.48 -2.45 -8.72
C TRP A 227 -10.65 -1.46 -8.84
N GLN A 228 -10.59 -0.53 -9.78
CA GLN A 228 -11.64 0.48 -10.02
C GLN A 228 -12.99 -0.15 -10.36
N SER A 229 -13.00 -1.35 -10.96
CA SER A 229 -14.26 -2.06 -11.25
C SER A 229 -14.94 -2.65 -10.01
N ALA A 230 -14.21 -2.81 -8.90
CA ALA A 230 -14.67 -3.50 -7.69
C ALA A 230 -14.71 -2.60 -6.44
N PHE A 231 -13.92 -1.52 -6.42
CA PHE A 231 -13.71 -0.66 -5.26
C PHE A 231 -13.66 0.83 -5.65
N ASN A 232 -12.91 1.59 -4.86
CA ASN A 232 -12.68 3.02 -5.00
C ASN A 232 -11.49 3.34 -5.96
N GLU A 233 -11.25 4.63 -6.17
CA GLU A 233 -10.08 5.10 -6.90
C GLU A 233 -8.79 4.78 -6.13
N PRO A 234 -7.70 4.36 -6.84
CA PRO A 234 -6.42 4.12 -6.22
C PRO A 234 -5.77 5.41 -5.74
N VAL A 235 -4.97 5.31 -4.69
CA VAL A 235 -4.03 6.36 -4.27
C VAL A 235 -2.80 6.25 -5.16
N VAL A 236 -2.54 7.27 -5.97
CA VAL A 236 -1.44 7.26 -6.94
C VAL A 236 -0.26 8.09 -6.43
N ILE A 237 0.92 7.49 -6.45
CA ILE A 237 2.20 8.21 -6.44
C ILE A 237 2.62 8.35 -7.90
N ASP A 238 2.56 9.56 -8.45
CA ASP A 238 2.91 9.80 -9.86
C ASP A 238 4.43 9.63 -10.07
N ALA A 239 4.81 8.61 -10.82
CA ALA A 239 6.20 8.34 -11.15
C ALA A 239 6.85 9.51 -11.91
N ASN A 240 6.09 10.26 -12.72
CA ASN A 240 6.64 11.41 -13.45
C ASN A 240 6.98 12.56 -12.48
N GLU A 241 6.17 12.81 -11.45
CA GLU A 241 6.48 13.80 -10.41
C GLU A 241 7.76 13.42 -9.66
N VAL A 242 7.88 12.15 -9.24
CA VAL A 242 9.08 11.65 -8.57
C VAL A 242 10.33 11.83 -9.43
N LEU A 243 10.25 11.60 -10.73
CA LEU A 243 11.36 11.85 -11.67
C LEU A 243 11.74 13.33 -11.73
N THR A 244 10.77 14.25 -11.68
CA THR A 244 11.07 15.70 -11.69
C THR A 244 11.74 16.17 -10.40
N ASP A 245 11.61 15.42 -9.31
CA ASP A 245 12.23 15.71 -8.01
C ASP A 245 13.69 15.28 -7.94
N LEU A 246 14.19 14.53 -8.92
CA LEU A 246 15.59 14.11 -8.94
C LEU A 246 16.55 15.32 -9.06
N PRO A 247 17.62 15.37 -8.24
CA PRO A 247 18.57 16.50 -8.22
C PRO A 247 19.22 16.78 -9.58
N SER A 248 19.47 15.75 -10.37
CA SER A 248 20.04 15.85 -11.73
C SER A 248 19.15 16.60 -12.72
N LEU A 249 17.82 16.57 -12.53
CA LEU A 249 16.88 17.28 -13.40
C LEU A 249 16.57 18.70 -12.87
N LYS A 250 16.70 18.93 -11.56
CA LYS A 250 16.57 20.28 -10.97
C LYS A 250 17.74 21.19 -11.36
N ALA A 251 18.95 20.64 -11.49
CA ALA A 251 20.13 21.40 -11.92
C ALA A 251 20.08 21.87 -13.38
N GLY A 252 19.33 21.18 -14.25
CA GLY A 252 19.19 21.54 -15.66
C GLY A 252 18.18 22.65 -15.98
N ARG A 253 17.34 23.04 -15.04
CA ARG A 253 16.35 24.14 -15.23
C ARG A 253 16.87 25.52 -14.81
N GLY A 254 18.07 25.60 -14.27
CA GLY A 254 18.68 26.86 -13.77
C GLY A 254 19.63 27.56 -14.75
N VAL A 255 19.79 27.07 -15.98
CA VAL A 255 20.58 27.78 -17.02
C VAL A 255 19.61 28.50 -17.93
N GLU A 256 19.22 29.73 -17.55
CA GLU A 256 18.67 30.70 -18.51
C GLU A 256 19.73 30.91 -19.60
N SER A 257 19.36 30.62 -20.84
CA SER A 257 20.17 30.97 -22.00
C SER A 257 20.40 32.47 -22.00
N PRO A 258 21.64 32.99 -22.17
CA PRO A 258 21.85 34.42 -22.30
C PRO A 258 21.07 34.91 -23.52
N THR A 259 20.21 35.90 -23.31
CA THR A 259 19.48 36.58 -24.37
C THR A 259 20.46 37.18 -25.34
N ALA A 260 20.19 36.96 -26.66
CA ALA A 260 20.95 37.52 -27.78
C ALA A 260 20.81 39.05 -27.90
N SER A 261 21.32 39.79 -26.91
CA SER A 261 21.33 41.26 -26.96
C SER A 261 22.69 41.91 -26.71
N ASP A 262 23.78 41.17 -26.63
CA ASP A 262 25.11 41.73 -26.34
C ASP A 262 26.13 41.67 -27.50
N TYR A 263 25.67 41.54 -28.73
CA TYR A 263 26.52 41.71 -29.91
C TYR A 263 26.06 42.90 -30.78
N SER A 264 26.22 44.10 -30.21
CA SER A 264 26.28 45.32 -31.04
C SER A 264 27.05 46.40 -30.27
N LYS A 265 28.38 46.44 -30.49
CA LYS A 265 29.18 47.66 -30.61
C LYS A 265 30.69 47.30 -30.54
N ASP A 266 31.29 47.62 -31.58
CA ASP A 266 32.60 48.04 -31.99
C ASP A 266 33.33 47.10 -32.93
#